data_bd06bd5e7ed2f47f8f8365c90ba58d0b
#
_entry.id   bd06bd5e7ed2f47f8f8365c90ba58d0b
#
_cell.length_a   1.000
_cell.length_b   1.000
_cell.length_c   1.000
_cell.angle_alpha   90.00
_cell.angle_beta   90.00
_cell.angle_gamma   90.00
#
_symmetry.space_group_name_H-M   'P 1'
#
loop_
_entity.id
_entity.type
_entity.pdbx_description
1 polymer ?
#
loop_
_entity_poly.entity_id
_entity_poly.type
_entity_poly.pdbx_seq_one_letter_code
_entity_poly.pdbx_strand_id
1 'polypeptide(L)'
;MNHPRYCPSCGTLVVRYSNPIPTADVVIHDDTLGIVLIKRKNPPLGMALPGGFIEEGESAEHAAVREMKEETGLDITLEGVLGVYSWPLRDMRCHTLTTVFVGRTDH
;
A
#
# COMPACT_ATOMS: atom_id res chain seq x y z
N MET A 1 -1.24 -10.07 15.95
CA MET A 1 -1.53 -10.55 17.31
C MET A 1 -0.90 -9.64 18.33
N ASN A 2 -1.49 -9.58 19.52
CA ASN A 2 -1.00 -8.69 20.58
C ASN A 2 -0.07 -9.48 21.50
N HIS A 3 1.08 -8.89 21.81
CA HIS A 3 2.07 -9.48 22.70
C HIS A 3 2.32 -8.52 23.85
N PRO A 4 1.69 -8.71 25.03
CA PRO A 4 1.92 -7.83 26.16
C PRO A 4 3.36 -7.97 26.66
N ARG A 5 3.97 -6.85 26.98
CA ARG A 5 5.31 -6.76 27.54
C ARG A 5 5.34 -5.71 28.61
N TYR A 6 6.33 -5.79 29.47
CA TYR A 6 6.52 -4.81 30.53
C TYR A 6 7.74 -3.95 30.23
N CYS A 7 7.59 -2.65 30.52
CA CYS A 7 8.70 -1.71 30.37
C CYS A 7 9.82 -2.09 31.34
N PRO A 8 11.06 -2.29 30.88
CA PRO A 8 12.16 -2.66 31.76
C PRO A 8 12.56 -1.56 32.75
N SER A 9 12.21 -0.30 32.45
CA SER A 9 12.56 0.83 33.32
C SER A 9 11.55 1.10 34.43
N CYS A 10 10.23 0.95 34.14
CA CYS A 10 9.18 1.32 35.10
C CYS A 10 8.17 0.22 35.40
N GLY A 11 8.26 -0.92 34.72
CA GLY A 11 7.35 -2.05 34.92
C GLY A 11 5.97 -1.86 34.34
N THR A 12 5.69 -0.76 33.65
CA THR A 12 4.39 -0.51 33.04
C THR A 12 4.13 -1.53 31.91
N LEU A 13 2.91 -2.05 31.85
CA LEU A 13 2.50 -2.95 30.79
C LEU A 13 2.49 -2.21 29.44
N VAL A 14 3.21 -2.76 28.45
CA VAL A 14 3.25 -2.25 27.10
C VAL A 14 2.66 -3.33 26.18
N VAL A 15 1.62 -2.97 25.43
CA VAL A 15 1.01 -3.87 24.45
C VAL A 15 1.62 -3.59 23.08
N ARG A 16 2.20 -4.63 22.45
CA ARG A 16 2.72 -4.54 21.09
C ARG A 16 1.76 -5.22 20.14
N TYR A 17 1.54 -4.56 19.01
CA TYR A 17 0.78 -5.14 17.91
C TYR A 17 1.75 -5.63 16.84
N SER A 18 1.52 -6.83 16.33
CA SER A 18 2.32 -7.41 15.25
C SER A 18 1.38 -7.87 14.16
N ASN A 19 1.11 -6.98 13.23
CA ASN A 19 0.12 -7.17 12.19
C ASN A 19 0.74 -6.96 10.81
N PRO A 20 0.10 -7.50 9.75
CA PRO A 20 0.51 -7.16 8.40
C PRO A 20 0.47 -5.65 8.18
N ILE A 21 1.40 -5.15 7.40
CA ILE A 21 1.47 -3.72 7.09
C ILE A 21 0.47 -3.42 5.98
N PRO A 22 -0.47 -2.47 6.19
CA PRO A 22 -1.45 -2.12 5.17
C PRO A 22 -0.85 -1.27 4.07
N THR A 23 -1.11 -1.65 2.83
CA THR A 23 -0.68 -0.91 1.65
C THR A 23 -1.83 -0.76 0.67
N ALA A 24 -1.71 0.22 -0.21
CA ALA A 24 -2.68 0.46 -1.27
C ALA A 24 -1.96 0.62 -2.61
N ASP A 25 -2.35 -0.17 -3.59
CA ASP A 25 -1.86 -0.08 -4.95
C ASP A 25 -3.02 0.25 -5.87
N VAL A 26 -2.72 0.79 -7.04
CA VAL A 26 -3.75 1.11 -8.03
C VAL A 26 -3.36 0.57 -9.40
N VAL A 27 -4.30 -0.12 -10.02
CA VAL A 27 -4.25 -0.40 -11.45
C VAL A 27 -4.87 0.81 -12.15
N ILE A 28 -4.03 1.70 -12.65
CA ILE A 28 -4.47 2.87 -13.39
C ILE A 28 -4.58 2.48 -14.84
N HIS A 29 -5.77 2.54 -15.40
CA HIS A 29 -5.95 2.23 -16.81
C HIS A 29 -6.28 3.45 -17.65
N ASP A 30 -5.82 3.40 -18.86
CA ASP A 30 -6.12 4.36 -19.91
C ASP A 30 -6.53 3.55 -21.14
N ASP A 31 -7.66 3.88 -21.74
CA ASP A 31 -8.23 3.10 -22.85
C ASP A 31 -7.31 3.07 -24.07
N THR A 32 -6.44 4.05 -24.21
CA THR A 32 -5.51 4.16 -25.33
C THR A 32 -4.13 3.61 -25.00
N LEU A 33 -3.62 3.93 -23.80
CA LEU A 33 -2.23 3.67 -23.44
C LEU A 33 -2.03 2.40 -22.60
N GLY A 34 -3.09 1.85 -22.03
CA GLY A 34 -3.02 0.65 -21.21
C GLY A 34 -2.89 0.93 -19.72
N ILE A 35 -2.01 0.22 -19.06
CA ILE A 35 -1.85 0.27 -17.60
C ILE A 35 -0.58 1.01 -17.24
N VAL A 36 -0.66 1.82 -16.17
CA VAL A 36 0.51 2.54 -15.65
C VAL A 36 1.31 1.63 -14.73
N LEU A 37 2.59 1.47 -15.03
CA LEU A 37 3.55 0.78 -14.18
C LEU A 37 4.69 1.72 -13.83
N ILE A 38 5.31 1.47 -12.69
CA ILE A 38 6.52 2.19 -12.29
C ILE A 38 7.73 1.26 -12.37
N LYS A 39 8.90 1.83 -12.64
CA LYS A 39 10.16 1.10 -12.57
C LYS A 39 10.76 1.32 -11.19
N ARG A 40 10.96 0.24 -10.46
CA ARG A 40 11.52 0.32 -9.10
C ARG A 40 13.00 0.70 -9.14
N LYS A 41 13.37 1.62 -8.25
CA LYS A 41 14.77 2.03 -8.06
C LYS A 41 15.48 1.19 -7.01
N ASN A 42 14.73 0.67 -6.05
CA ASN A 42 15.25 -0.14 -4.94
C ASN A 42 14.78 -1.59 -5.07
N PRO A 43 15.55 -2.56 -4.54
CA PRO A 43 15.11 -3.95 -4.58
C PRO A 43 13.75 -4.14 -3.89
N PRO A 44 12.91 -5.03 -4.41
CA PRO A 44 13.10 -5.82 -5.64
C PRO A 44 12.99 -4.96 -6.90
N LEU A 45 13.94 -5.14 -7.83
CA LEU A 45 13.97 -4.38 -9.07
C LEU A 45 12.92 -4.90 -10.06
N GLY A 46 12.56 -4.06 -11.01
CA GLY A 46 11.61 -4.39 -12.06
C GLY A 46 10.43 -3.43 -12.11
N MET A 47 9.43 -3.82 -12.90
CA MET A 47 8.21 -3.03 -13.04
C MET A 47 7.20 -3.46 -11.98
N ALA A 48 6.45 -2.50 -11.45
CA ALA A 48 5.45 -2.75 -10.42
C ALA A 48 4.27 -1.81 -10.58
N LEU A 49 3.15 -2.19 -9.99
CA LEU A 49 2.04 -1.27 -9.82
C LEU A 49 2.48 -0.15 -8.88
N PRO A 50 2.07 1.10 -9.15
CA PRO A 50 2.30 2.18 -8.20
C PRO A 50 1.48 1.96 -6.94
N GLY A 51 2.03 2.33 -5.80
CA GLY A 51 1.36 2.17 -4.52
C GLY A 51 2.33 2.37 -3.36
N GLY A 52 1.82 2.26 -2.15
CA GLY A 52 2.63 2.40 -0.96
C GLY A 52 1.85 2.18 0.32
N PHE A 53 2.48 2.52 1.43
CA PHE A 53 1.90 2.31 2.75
C PHE A 53 0.76 3.27 3.02
N ILE A 54 -0.27 2.74 3.68
CA ILE A 54 -1.34 3.57 4.24
C ILE A 54 -0.81 4.17 5.53
N GLU A 55 -0.90 5.49 5.65
CA GLU A 55 -0.42 6.19 6.84
C GLU A 55 -1.51 6.24 7.91
N GLU A 56 -1.09 6.35 9.17
CA GLU A 56 -2.03 6.47 10.27
C GLU A 56 -2.96 7.68 10.06
N GLY A 57 -4.24 7.46 10.31
CA GLY A 57 -5.26 8.51 10.11
C GLY A 57 -5.74 8.66 8.68
N GLU A 58 -5.22 7.85 7.77
CA GLU A 58 -5.52 7.92 6.34
C GLU A 58 -6.38 6.71 5.94
N SER A 59 -7.41 6.93 5.13
CA SER A 59 -8.15 5.81 4.55
C SER A 59 -7.35 5.15 3.43
N ALA A 60 -7.70 3.91 3.08
CA ALA A 60 -7.06 3.24 1.97
C ALA A 60 -7.27 3.99 0.65
N GLU A 61 -8.46 4.55 0.45
CA GLU A 61 -8.77 5.34 -0.75
C GLU A 61 -7.93 6.61 -0.83
N HIS A 62 -7.78 7.31 0.30
CA HIS A 62 -6.96 8.52 0.36
C HIS A 62 -5.48 8.16 0.08
N ALA A 63 -4.99 7.09 0.68
CA ALA A 63 -3.63 6.62 0.45
C ALA A 63 -3.39 6.30 -1.02
N ALA A 64 -4.34 5.63 -1.65
CA ALA A 64 -4.24 5.28 -3.07
C ALA A 64 -4.08 6.52 -3.95
N VAL A 65 -4.95 7.52 -3.76
CA VAL A 65 -4.89 8.76 -4.54
C VAL A 65 -3.59 9.52 -4.27
N ARG A 66 -3.20 9.64 -3.01
CA ARG A 66 -1.98 10.33 -2.61
C ARG A 66 -0.74 9.67 -3.21
N GLU A 67 -0.63 8.35 -3.09
CA GLU A 67 0.53 7.61 -3.63
C GLU A 67 0.63 7.73 -5.14
N MET A 68 -0.51 7.75 -5.85
CA MET A 68 -0.50 7.94 -7.30
C MET A 68 0.05 9.29 -7.67
N LYS A 69 -0.35 10.33 -6.94
CA LYS A 69 0.17 11.69 -7.18
C LYS A 69 1.67 11.76 -6.92
N GLU A 70 2.13 11.15 -5.83
CA GLU A 70 3.54 11.16 -5.45
C GLU A 70 4.41 10.36 -6.43
N GLU A 71 3.98 9.18 -6.82
CA GLU A 71 4.79 8.28 -7.63
C GLU A 71 4.69 8.52 -9.13
N THR A 72 3.52 8.93 -9.62
CA THR A 72 3.28 9.07 -11.05
C THR A 72 3.01 10.50 -11.48
N GLY A 73 2.71 11.40 -10.55
CA GLY A 73 2.28 12.75 -10.86
C GLY A 73 0.86 12.85 -11.37
N LEU A 74 0.13 11.74 -11.40
CA LEU A 74 -1.21 11.70 -11.96
C LEU A 74 -2.28 11.92 -10.89
N ASP A 75 -3.32 12.66 -11.26
CA ASP A 75 -4.55 12.73 -10.50
C ASP A 75 -5.48 11.64 -11.06
N ILE A 76 -6.04 10.85 -10.16
CA ILE A 76 -6.87 9.72 -10.57
C ILE A 76 -8.22 9.75 -9.89
N THR A 77 -9.18 9.10 -10.52
CA THR A 77 -10.48 8.76 -9.93
C THR A 77 -10.50 7.25 -9.70
N LEU A 78 -10.77 6.85 -8.45
CA LEU A 78 -10.93 5.43 -8.13
C LEU A 78 -12.30 4.95 -8.62
N GLU A 79 -12.28 3.76 -9.23
CA GLU A 79 -13.49 3.15 -9.79
C GLU A 79 -13.96 1.96 -8.97
N GLY A 80 -13.08 1.33 -8.22
CA GLY A 80 -13.45 0.19 -7.40
C GLY A 80 -12.23 -0.53 -6.84
N VAL A 81 -12.50 -1.63 -6.18
CA VAL A 81 -11.48 -2.50 -5.60
C VAL A 81 -11.33 -3.74 -6.49
N LEU A 82 -10.11 -4.02 -6.91
CA LEU A 82 -9.81 -5.23 -7.66
C LEU A 82 -9.74 -6.43 -6.72
N GLY A 83 -9.10 -6.26 -5.58
CA GLY A 83 -8.96 -7.31 -4.58
C GLY A 83 -8.05 -6.93 -3.44
N VAL A 84 -7.92 -7.84 -2.49
CA VAL A 84 -7.02 -7.72 -1.34
C VAL A 84 -6.05 -8.91 -1.38
N TYR A 85 -4.77 -8.62 -1.27
CA TYR A 85 -3.71 -9.61 -1.41
C TYR A 85 -2.86 -9.59 -0.16
N SER A 86 -2.88 -10.68 0.61
CA SER A 86 -2.27 -10.71 1.93
C SER A 86 -1.48 -11.98 2.23
N TRP A 87 -1.10 -12.74 1.22
CA TRP A 87 -0.28 -13.92 1.42
C TRP A 87 1.04 -13.52 2.11
N PRO A 88 1.42 -14.18 3.24
CA PRO A 88 2.58 -13.74 4.03
C PRO A 88 3.89 -13.66 3.28
N LEU A 89 4.11 -14.52 2.27
CA LEU A 89 5.35 -14.58 1.52
C LEU A 89 5.29 -13.87 0.17
N ARG A 90 4.20 -13.14 -0.11
CA ARG A 90 4.05 -12.43 -1.37
C ARG A 90 5.08 -11.31 -1.54
N ASP A 91 5.38 -10.60 -0.45
CA ASP A 91 6.41 -9.57 -0.42
C ASP A 91 7.58 -10.08 0.42
N MET A 92 8.75 -10.13 -0.17
CA MET A 92 9.94 -10.67 0.50
C MET A 92 10.44 -9.79 1.65
N ARG A 93 10.05 -8.52 1.67
CA ARG A 93 10.53 -7.55 2.67
C ARG A 93 9.77 -7.67 3.98
N CYS A 94 8.46 -7.89 3.89
CA CYS A 94 7.59 -7.97 5.07
C CYS A 94 6.22 -8.50 4.67
N HIS A 95 5.44 -8.89 5.67
CA HIS A 95 4.05 -9.30 5.44
C HIS A 95 3.20 -8.04 5.23
N THR A 96 2.64 -7.89 4.03
CA THR A 96 1.76 -6.78 3.69
C THR A 96 0.34 -7.26 3.47
N LEU A 97 -0.61 -6.38 3.75
CA LEU A 97 -2.01 -6.55 3.36
C LEU A 97 -2.30 -5.45 2.35
N THR A 98 -2.36 -5.79 1.07
CA THR A 98 -2.48 -4.82 -0.01
C THR A 98 -3.88 -4.80 -0.56
N THR A 99 -4.52 -3.63 -0.51
CA THR A 99 -5.76 -3.38 -1.23
C THR A 99 -5.40 -2.82 -2.60
N VAL A 100 -5.82 -3.49 -3.66
CA VAL A 100 -5.56 -3.04 -5.03
C VAL A 100 -6.83 -2.42 -5.57
N PHE A 101 -6.75 -1.14 -5.90
CA PHE A 101 -7.85 -0.39 -6.52
C PHE A 101 -7.70 -0.38 -8.03
N VAL A 102 -8.81 -0.12 -8.70
CA VAL A 102 -8.82 0.21 -10.12
C VAL A 102 -9.15 1.68 -10.22
N GLY A 103 -8.38 2.40 -11.02
CA GLY A 103 -8.59 3.82 -11.22
C GLY A 103 -8.30 4.25 -12.65
N ARG A 104 -8.64 5.49 -12.95
CA ARG A 104 -8.36 6.09 -14.24
C ARG A 104 -7.81 7.51 -14.04
N THR A 105 -7.09 7.99 -15.04
CA THR A 105 -6.54 9.34 -15.00
C THR A 105 -7.61 10.39 -15.21
N ASP A 106 -7.47 11.50 -14.48
CA ASP A 106 -8.35 12.66 -14.59
C ASP A 106 -7.75 13.67 -15.56
N HIS A 107 -7.95 13.43 -16.85
CA HIS A 107 -7.50 14.41 -17.87
C HIS A 107 -8.26 14.29 -19.18
#